data_2c29425eefb866116a63e9720a389c7b
#
_entry.id   2c29425eefb866116a63e9720a389c7b
#
_cell.length_a   1.000
_cell.length_b   1.000
_cell.length_c   1.000
_cell.angle_alpha   90.00
_cell.angle_beta   90.00
_cell.angle_gamma   90.00
#
_symmetry.space_group_name_H-M   'P 1'
#
loop_
_entity.id
_entity.type
_entity.pdbx_description
1 polymer ?
#
loop_
_entity_poly.entity_id
_entity_poly.type
_entity_poly.pdbx_seq_one_letter_code
_entity_poly.pdbx_strand_id
1 'polypeptide(L)'
;MKSIAFLTAATALLMATPAAAHDHAAKGKKAATMKCAAIPAGAPDALFSKFNAAWASKNPDTVADLFSRDAVLLATVSNVPRTDRAGIRDYFVSFLKGSPVGTRNTSNVREGCNLVTDVGTWTVGLTNQNSGVRNNVKARYSLIYKYEDGIWKIAHLHSSMMSVSE
;
A
#
# COMPACT_ATOMS: atom_id res chain seq x y z
N MET A 1 -5.68 60.18 -66.80
CA MET A 1 -6.79 60.64 -65.91
C MET A 1 -6.92 59.65 -64.79
N LYS A 2 -6.59 60.07 -63.58
CA LYS A 2 -6.52 59.18 -62.37
C LYS A 2 -7.79 59.37 -61.57
N SER A 3 -8.57 58.32 -61.41
CA SER A 3 -9.77 58.32 -60.54
C SER A 3 -9.35 57.88 -59.18
N ILE A 4 -9.62 58.72 -58.20
CA ILE A 4 -9.38 58.43 -56.72
C ILE A 4 -10.71 57.91 -56.14
N ALA A 5 -10.67 56.70 -55.66
CA ALA A 5 -11.78 56.10 -54.92
C ALA A 5 -11.64 56.38 -53.40
N PHE A 6 -12.63 57.02 -52.82
CA PHE A 6 -12.73 57.23 -51.34
C PHE A 6 -13.25 55.96 -50.64
N LEU A 7 -12.46 55.47 -49.71
CA LEU A 7 -12.83 54.34 -48.86
C LEU A 7 -13.43 54.89 -47.53
N THR A 8 -14.72 54.72 -47.33
CA THR A 8 -15.38 55.07 -46.07
C THR A 8 -15.18 53.94 -45.05
N ALA A 9 -14.51 54.24 -43.98
CA ALA A 9 -14.39 53.33 -42.84
C ALA A 9 -15.66 53.36 -41.97
N ALA A 10 -16.35 52.23 -41.86
CA ALA A 10 -17.44 52.03 -40.92
C ALA A 10 -16.89 51.55 -39.58
N THR A 11 -16.98 52.38 -38.56
CA THR A 11 -16.65 52.03 -37.18
C THR A 11 -17.80 51.22 -36.54
N ALA A 12 -17.55 49.94 -36.32
CA ALA A 12 -18.49 49.07 -35.57
C ALA A 12 -18.25 49.26 -34.09
N LEU A 13 -19.25 49.76 -33.39
CA LEU A 13 -19.27 49.92 -31.94
C LEU A 13 -19.62 48.53 -31.31
N LEU A 14 -18.63 47.85 -30.71
CA LEU A 14 -18.87 46.63 -29.94
C LEU A 14 -19.52 46.99 -28.59
N MET A 15 -20.76 46.65 -28.44
CA MET A 15 -21.45 46.64 -27.15
C MET A 15 -20.98 45.45 -26.35
N ALA A 16 -20.17 45.67 -25.28
CA ALA A 16 -19.82 44.65 -24.30
C ALA A 16 -20.99 44.37 -23.39
N THR A 17 -21.57 43.19 -23.45
CA THR A 17 -22.53 42.71 -22.49
C THR A 17 -21.81 42.29 -21.18
N PRO A 18 -22.26 42.73 -20.02
CA PRO A 18 -21.67 42.26 -18.76
C PRO A 18 -21.98 40.76 -18.58
N ALA A 19 -20.94 39.96 -18.47
CA ALA A 19 -21.06 38.56 -18.07
C ALA A 19 -21.57 38.50 -16.62
N ALA A 20 -22.77 37.93 -16.42
CA ALA A 20 -23.30 37.64 -15.10
C ALA A 20 -22.37 36.60 -14.44
N ALA A 21 -21.64 37.03 -13.41
CA ALA A 21 -20.89 36.13 -12.54
C ALA A 21 -21.92 35.28 -11.79
N HIS A 22 -22.02 33.98 -12.17
CA HIS A 22 -22.71 32.98 -11.38
C HIS A 22 -21.89 32.72 -10.11
N ASP A 23 -22.36 33.32 -9.03
CA ASP A 23 -21.85 33.07 -7.68
C ASP A 23 -22.25 31.65 -7.26
N HIS A 24 -21.43 30.66 -7.65
CA HIS A 24 -21.52 29.33 -7.09
C HIS A 24 -20.96 29.35 -5.68
N ALA A 25 -21.82 29.76 -4.73
CA ALA A 25 -21.57 29.53 -3.32
C ALA A 25 -21.44 28.01 -3.11
N ALA A 26 -20.21 27.49 -3.26
CA ALA A 26 -19.87 26.13 -2.87
C ALA A 26 -20.17 26.01 -1.38
N LYS A 27 -21.31 25.38 -1.02
CA LYS A 27 -21.57 24.92 0.34
C LYS A 27 -20.41 24.05 0.74
N GLY A 28 -19.43 24.62 1.46
CA GLY A 28 -18.28 23.91 1.99
C GLY A 28 -18.78 22.75 2.85
N LYS A 29 -18.69 21.53 2.33
CA LYS A 29 -18.81 20.33 3.15
C LYS A 29 -17.72 20.48 4.22
N LYS A 30 -18.13 20.68 5.48
CA LYS A 30 -17.22 20.69 6.63
C LYS A 30 -16.38 19.42 6.51
N ALA A 31 -15.08 19.56 6.26
CA ALA A 31 -14.18 18.41 6.16
C ALA A 31 -14.30 17.65 7.47
N ALA A 32 -14.75 16.40 7.40
CA ALA A 32 -14.79 15.54 8.57
C ALA A 32 -13.36 15.44 9.11
N THR A 33 -13.14 15.87 10.35
CA THR A 33 -11.85 15.74 11.02
C THR A 33 -11.53 14.26 11.12
N MET A 34 -10.51 13.81 10.36
CA MET A 34 -10.07 12.42 10.40
C MET A 34 -9.51 12.14 11.80
N LYS A 35 -10.16 11.25 12.54
CA LYS A 35 -9.68 10.82 13.85
C LYS A 35 -8.63 9.72 13.63
N CYS A 36 -7.40 9.97 14.07
CA CYS A 36 -6.35 8.96 14.02
C CYS A 36 -6.59 7.90 15.11
N ALA A 37 -6.45 6.64 14.74
CA ALA A 37 -6.43 5.55 15.71
C ALA A 37 -5.17 5.65 16.59
N ALA A 38 -5.30 5.29 17.85
CA ALA A 38 -4.15 5.16 18.72
C ALA A 38 -3.24 4.02 18.24
N ILE A 39 -1.94 4.28 18.21
CA ILE A 39 -0.92 3.27 17.93
C ILE A 39 -0.36 2.84 19.31
N PRO A 40 -0.68 1.63 19.78
CA PRO A 40 -0.14 1.15 21.07
C PRO A 40 1.39 1.05 21.05
N ALA A 41 2.03 1.32 22.17
CA ALA A 41 3.46 1.08 22.29
C ALA A 41 3.79 -0.40 21.96
N GLY A 42 4.82 -0.62 21.11
CA GLY A 42 5.19 -1.95 20.64
C GLY A 42 4.25 -2.55 19.59
N ALA A 43 3.32 -1.76 19.02
CA ALA A 43 2.39 -2.25 18.00
C ALA A 43 3.08 -2.92 16.80
N PRO A 44 4.19 -2.41 16.23
CA PRO A 44 4.88 -3.09 15.13
C PRO A 44 5.38 -4.48 15.50
N ASP A 45 5.86 -4.68 16.72
CA ASP A 45 6.31 -5.98 17.22
C ASP A 45 5.14 -6.94 17.41
N ALA A 46 4.05 -6.47 17.97
CA ALA A 46 2.84 -7.25 18.14
C ALA A 46 2.21 -7.66 16.81
N LEU A 47 2.18 -6.75 15.82
CA LEU A 47 1.66 -7.02 14.49
C LEU A 47 2.53 -8.04 13.73
N PHE A 48 3.86 -7.93 13.84
CA PHE A 48 4.78 -8.89 13.26
C PHE A 48 4.65 -10.27 13.93
N SER A 49 4.55 -10.31 15.26
CA SER A 49 4.32 -11.56 16.02
C SER A 49 3.02 -12.23 15.61
N LYS A 50 1.95 -11.45 15.43
CA LYS A 50 0.65 -11.94 14.93
C LYS A 50 0.79 -12.54 13.53
N PHE A 51 1.59 -11.93 12.66
CA PHE A 51 1.85 -12.43 11.31
C PHE A 51 2.57 -13.78 11.35
N ASN A 52 3.62 -13.92 12.18
CA ASN A 52 4.31 -15.21 12.38
C ASN A 52 3.41 -16.28 12.99
N ALA A 53 2.55 -15.92 13.95
CA ALA A 53 1.59 -16.85 14.53
C ALA A 53 0.58 -17.35 13.47
N ALA A 54 0.15 -16.46 12.56
CA ALA A 54 -0.69 -16.85 11.44
C ALA A 54 0.03 -17.82 10.48
N TRP A 55 1.32 -17.62 10.22
CA TRP A 55 2.12 -18.59 9.45
C TRP A 55 2.20 -19.95 10.15
N ALA A 56 2.42 -19.95 11.45
CA ALA A 56 2.51 -21.18 12.26
C ALA A 56 1.20 -21.98 12.27
N SER A 57 0.05 -21.32 12.11
CA SER A 57 -1.26 -21.99 12.01
C SER A 57 -1.39 -22.86 10.75
N LYS A 58 -0.54 -22.65 9.73
CA LYS A 58 -0.61 -23.29 8.41
C LYS A 58 -1.95 -23.09 7.69
N ASN A 59 -2.77 -22.14 8.14
CA ASN A 59 -4.05 -21.81 7.55
C ASN A 59 -3.91 -20.56 6.65
N PRO A 60 -4.03 -20.67 5.31
CA PRO A 60 -3.89 -19.56 4.40
C PRO A 60 -4.98 -18.48 4.58
N ASP A 61 -6.16 -18.85 5.04
CA ASP A 61 -7.23 -17.88 5.32
C ASP A 61 -6.87 -17.03 6.54
N THR A 62 -6.33 -17.63 7.60
CA THR A 62 -5.86 -16.89 8.78
C THR A 62 -4.79 -15.87 8.42
N VAL A 63 -3.89 -16.18 7.49
CA VAL A 63 -2.88 -15.23 7.01
C VAL A 63 -3.52 -14.15 6.15
N ALA A 64 -4.37 -14.53 5.19
CA ALA A 64 -5.04 -13.59 4.29
C ALA A 64 -5.92 -12.58 5.04
N ASP A 65 -6.53 -12.97 6.15
CA ASP A 65 -7.38 -12.11 6.99
C ASP A 65 -6.59 -11.00 7.72
N LEU A 66 -5.27 -11.11 7.81
CA LEU A 66 -4.40 -10.04 8.31
C LEU A 66 -4.20 -8.91 7.30
N PHE A 67 -4.49 -9.16 6.03
CA PHE A 67 -4.36 -8.16 4.97
C PHE A 67 -5.64 -7.33 4.82
N SER A 68 -5.47 -6.08 4.42
CA SER A 68 -6.59 -5.21 4.09
C SER A 68 -7.25 -5.63 2.77
N ARG A 69 -8.44 -5.11 2.51
CA ARG A 69 -9.22 -5.46 1.30
C ARG A 69 -8.48 -5.16 0.00
N ASP A 70 -7.73 -4.06 -0.03
CA ASP A 70 -6.98 -3.53 -1.16
C ASP A 70 -5.48 -3.75 -1.01
N ALA A 71 -5.08 -4.73 -0.20
CA ALA A 71 -3.67 -5.00 0.07
C ALA A 71 -2.91 -5.45 -1.17
N VAL A 72 -1.62 -5.10 -1.18
CA VAL A 72 -0.67 -5.56 -2.20
C VAL A 72 0.42 -6.40 -1.54
N LEU A 73 0.59 -7.63 -2.02
CA LEU A 73 1.67 -8.52 -1.64
C LEU A 73 2.64 -8.69 -2.81
N LEU A 74 3.89 -8.29 -2.60
CA LEU A 74 5.05 -8.58 -3.45
C LEU A 74 5.97 -9.53 -2.68
N ALA A 75 5.78 -10.83 -2.90
CA ALA A 75 6.40 -11.85 -2.06
C ALA A 75 7.82 -12.19 -2.49
N THR A 76 8.70 -12.52 -1.54
CA THR A 76 10.14 -12.83 -1.74
C THR A 76 10.39 -13.90 -2.79
N VAL A 77 9.55 -14.93 -2.84
CA VAL A 77 9.74 -16.13 -3.67
C VAL A 77 8.67 -16.26 -4.76
N SER A 78 8.08 -15.15 -5.18
CA SER A 78 7.10 -15.10 -6.26
C SER A 78 7.25 -13.83 -7.09
N ASN A 79 7.28 -13.98 -8.41
CA ASN A 79 7.34 -12.84 -9.34
C ASN A 79 5.95 -12.25 -9.65
N VAL A 80 4.88 -12.85 -9.11
CA VAL A 80 3.51 -12.42 -9.39
C VAL A 80 3.01 -11.56 -8.24
N PRO A 81 2.68 -10.27 -8.46
CA PRO A 81 1.99 -9.45 -7.47
C PRO A 81 0.61 -10.03 -7.14
N ARG A 82 0.22 -9.92 -5.87
CA ARG A 82 -1.13 -10.27 -5.40
C ARG A 82 -1.80 -9.00 -4.90
N THR A 83 -2.94 -8.67 -5.46
CA THR A 83 -3.61 -7.38 -5.23
C THR A 83 -5.02 -7.52 -4.66
N ASP A 84 -5.38 -8.73 -4.26
CA ASP A 84 -6.65 -9.04 -3.62
C ASP A 84 -6.51 -10.20 -2.65
N ARG A 85 -7.52 -10.39 -1.80
CA ARG A 85 -7.52 -11.43 -0.76
C ARG A 85 -7.37 -12.84 -1.35
N ALA A 86 -8.00 -13.13 -2.49
CA ALA A 86 -7.98 -14.45 -3.08
C ALA A 86 -6.56 -14.81 -3.58
N GLY A 87 -5.91 -13.89 -4.29
CA GLY A 87 -4.53 -14.07 -4.75
C GLY A 87 -3.53 -14.14 -3.59
N ILE A 88 -3.72 -13.36 -2.52
CA ILE A 88 -2.89 -13.43 -1.31
C ILE A 88 -3.07 -14.80 -0.65
N ARG A 89 -4.30 -15.25 -0.45
CA ARG A 89 -4.61 -16.58 0.10
C ARG A 89 -3.95 -17.70 -0.72
N ASP A 90 -4.10 -17.64 -2.05
CA ASP A 90 -3.54 -18.63 -2.97
C ASP A 90 -2.01 -18.72 -2.85
N TYR A 91 -1.32 -17.60 -2.76
CA TYR A 91 0.12 -17.60 -2.48
C TYR A 91 0.44 -18.36 -1.19
N PHE A 92 -0.31 -18.11 -0.11
CA PHE A 92 -0.05 -18.75 1.18
C PHE A 92 -0.40 -20.24 1.20
N VAL A 93 -1.31 -20.74 0.35
CA VAL A 93 -1.54 -22.19 0.21
C VAL A 93 -0.24 -22.96 -0.08
N SER A 94 0.61 -22.40 -0.91
CA SER A 94 1.90 -23.02 -1.27
C SER A 94 3.02 -22.65 -0.28
N PHE A 95 3.10 -21.39 0.11
CA PHE A 95 4.16 -20.87 0.97
C PHE A 95 4.19 -21.54 2.36
N LEU A 96 3.01 -21.76 2.96
CA LEU A 96 2.90 -22.33 4.31
C LEU A 96 3.32 -23.80 4.37
N LYS A 97 3.35 -24.53 3.25
CA LYS A 97 3.90 -25.89 3.19
C LYS A 97 5.36 -25.93 3.65
N GLY A 98 6.12 -24.87 3.40
CA GLY A 98 7.51 -24.72 3.85
C GLY A 98 7.66 -24.44 5.33
N SER A 99 6.61 -24.46 6.13
CA SER A 99 6.63 -24.14 7.57
C SER A 99 7.47 -22.88 7.85
N PRO A 100 7.08 -21.72 7.28
CA PRO A 100 7.86 -20.49 7.38
C PRO A 100 7.95 -19.99 8.82
N VAL A 101 9.11 -19.45 9.16
CA VAL A 101 9.33 -18.69 10.41
C VAL A 101 10.11 -17.44 10.05
N GLY A 102 9.54 -16.28 10.33
CA GLY A 102 10.19 -14.99 10.13
C GLY A 102 10.92 -14.53 11.40
N THR A 103 12.15 -14.09 11.24
CA THR A 103 12.91 -13.40 12.29
C THR A 103 13.30 -12.02 11.77
N ARG A 104 12.80 -10.97 12.40
CA ARG A 104 13.16 -9.59 12.09
C ARG A 104 14.58 -9.31 12.60
N ASN A 105 15.48 -8.88 11.68
CA ASN A 105 16.86 -8.56 12.01
C ASN A 105 17.06 -7.07 12.26
N THR A 106 16.42 -6.24 11.43
CA THR A 106 16.35 -4.77 11.61
C THR A 106 14.94 -4.29 11.36
N SER A 107 14.57 -3.17 12.00
CA SER A 107 13.26 -2.55 11.88
C SER A 107 13.40 -1.03 11.99
N ASN A 108 12.83 -0.31 11.03
CA ASN A 108 12.75 1.15 11.02
C ASN A 108 11.29 1.54 10.88
N VAL A 109 10.71 1.97 11.99
CA VAL A 109 9.28 2.29 12.09
C VAL A 109 9.03 3.77 11.84
N ARG A 110 7.94 4.07 11.13
CA ARG A 110 7.35 5.41 11.02
C ARG A 110 5.86 5.30 11.29
N GLU A 111 5.36 6.18 12.14
CA GLU A 111 3.96 6.24 12.54
C GLU A 111 3.30 7.47 11.94
N GLY A 112 2.08 7.29 11.43
CA GLY A 112 1.24 8.33 10.86
C GLY A 112 -0.22 8.15 11.27
N CYS A 113 -1.09 9.04 10.78
CA CYS A 113 -2.52 8.92 11.05
C CYS A 113 -3.09 7.66 10.37
N ASN A 114 -3.53 6.68 11.17
CA ASN A 114 -4.07 5.41 10.70
C ASN A 114 -3.09 4.60 9.83
N LEU A 115 -1.80 4.85 9.95
CA LEU A 115 -0.76 4.22 9.16
C LEU A 115 0.49 3.96 10.00
N VAL A 116 1.08 2.77 9.85
CA VAL A 116 2.40 2.42 10.38
C VAL A 116 3.21 1.78 9.26
N THR A 117 4.42 2.25 9.04
CA THR A 117 5.39 1.61 8.16
C THR A 117 6.51 0.99 8.99
N ASP A 118 6.90 -0.23 8.64
CA ASP A 118 8.04 -0.92 9.22
C ASP A 118 8.88 -1.49 8.07
N VAL A 119 10.09 -0.98 7.93
CA VAL A 119 11.01 -1.38 6.86
C VAL A 119 12.33 -1.87 7.44
N GLY A 120 12.87 -2.93 6.89
CA GLY A 120 14.10 -3.49 7.42
C GLY A 120 14.54 -4.76 6.72
N THR A 121 15.25 -5.58 7.49
CA THR A 121 15.70 -6.88 7.04
C THR A 121 15.17 -7.98 7.94
N TRP A 122 14.92 -9.13 7.37
CA TRP A 122 14.50 -10.32 8.07
C TRP A 122 15.16 -11.57 7.52
N THR A 123 15.09 -12.64 8.28
CA THR A 123 15.45 -13.98 7.84
C THR A 123 14.19 -14.83 7.87
N VAL A 124 13.87 -15.47 6.77
CA VAL A 124 12.73 -16.39 6.68
C VAL A 124 13.28 -17.81 6.56
N GLY A 125 13.09 -18.61 7.61
CA GLY A 125 13.38 -20.04 7.57
C GLY A 125 12.28 -20.78 6.82
N LEU A 126 12.66 -21.56 5.81
CA LEU A 126 11.76 -22.36 4.97
C LEU A 126 12.27 -23.79 4.84
N THR A 127 11.38 -24.77 4.97
CA THR A 127 11.70 -26.18 4.72
C THR A 127 11.37 -26.51 3.25
N ASN A 128 12.36 -26.99 2.52
CA ASN A 128 12.15 -27.49 1.16
C ASN A 128 11.33 -28.78 1.21
N GLN A 129 10.20 -28.81 0.51
CA GLN A 129 9.24 -29.92 0.59
C GLN A 129 9.76 -31.20 -0.03
N ASN A 130 10.71 -31.12 -0.95
CA ASN A 130 11.27 -32.31 -1.63
C ASN A 130 12.43 -32.95 -0.84
N SER A 131 13.31 -32.13 -0.26
CA SER A 131 14.50 -32.61 0.42
C SER A 131 14.37 -32.64 1.95
N GLY A 132 13.34 -32.00 2.53
CA GLY A 132 13.21 -31.81 3.97
C GLY A 132 14.21 -30.81 4.59
N VAL A 133 15.13 -30.27 3.79
CA VAL A 133 16.17 -29.36 4.25
C VAL A 133 15.59 -28.01 4.57
N ARG A 134 15.92 -27.48 5.76
CA ARG A 134 15.55 -26.12 6.15
C ARG A 134 16.61 -25.13 5.67
N ASN A 135 16.15 -24.11 4.94
CA ASN A 135 16.98 -23.03 4.44
C ASN A 135 16.56 -21.69 5.06
N ASN A 136 17.53 -20.81 5.27
CA ASN A 136 17.30 -19.45 5.74
C ASN A 136 17.48 -18.46 4.59
N VAL A 137 16.39 -17.79 4.21
CA VAL A 137 16.38 -16.76 3.18
C VAL A 137 16.54 -15.41 3.85
N LYS A 138 17.66 -14.73 3.61
CA LYS A 138 17.86 -13.34 4.03
C LYS A 138 17.17 -12.41 3.03
N ALA A 139 16.33 -11.49 3.53
CA ALA A 139 15.57 -10.59 2.68
C ALA A 139 15.42 -9.20 3.30
N ARG A 140 15.11 -8.23 2.45
CA ARG A 140 14.61 -6.91 2.84
C ARG A 140 13.09 -6.95 2.84
N TYR A 141 12.47 -6.14 3.70
CA TYR A 141 11.02 -6.04 3.72
C TYR A 141 10.54 -4.60 3.88
N SER A 142 9.34 -4.36 3.38
CA SER A 142 8.52 -3.19 3.69
C SER A 142 7.13 -3.68 4.07
N LEU A 143 6.76 -3.49 5.32
CA LEU A 143 5.42 -3.73 5.85
C LEU A 143 4.74 -2.37 6.07
N ILE A 144 3.57 -2.19 5.48
CA ILE A 144 2.72 -1.03 5.71
C ILE A 144 1.42 -1.54 6.32
N TYR A 145 1.15 -1.10 7.54
CA TYR A 145 -0.09 -1.37 8.24
C TYR A 145 -1.00 -0.16 8.16
N LYS A 146 -2.28 -0.40 7.95
CA LYS A 146 -3.34 0.62 8.05
C LYS A 146 -4.39 0.21 9.07
N TYR A 147 -5.00 1.22 9.71
CA TYR A 147 -6.15 1.00 10.55
C TYR A 147 -7.41 0.95 9.69
N GLU A 148 -8.09 -0.19 9.67
CA GLU A 148 -9.27 -0.45 8.84
C GLU A 148 -10.29 -1.23 9.68
N ASP A 149 -11.53 -0.78 9.70
CA ASP A 149 -12.65 -1.44 10.38
C ASP A 149 -12.37 -1.78 11.85
N GLY A 150 -11.69 -0.87 12.57
CA GLY A 150 -11.40 -1.04 13.99
C GLY A 150 -10.14 -1.83 14.33
N ILE A 151 -9.38 -2.31 13.33
CA ILE A 151 -8.18 -3.12 13.53
C ILE A 151 -7.04 -2.71 12.60
N TRP A 152 -5.80 -3.01 13.01
CA TRP A 152 -4.62 -2.84 12.18
C TRP A 152 -4.47 -4.02 11.23
N LYS A 153 -4.37 -3.74 9.93
CA LYS A 153 -4.20 -4.72 8.85
C LYS A 153 -2.99 -4.39 7.98
N ILE A 154 -2.41 -5.38 7.33
CA ILE A 154 -1.34 -5.22 6.36
C ILE A 154 -1.94 -4.64 5.07
N ALA A 155 -1.59 -3.40 4.73
CA ALA A 155 -1.96 -2.77 3.46
C ALA A 155 -0.95 -3.10 2.35
N HIS A 156 0.32 -3.28 2.72
CA HIS A 156 1.35 -3.66 1.77
C HIS A 156 2.43 -4.50 2.44
N LEU A 157 2.83 -5.57 1.77
CA LEU A 157 4.03 -6.32 2.08
C LEU A 157 4.85 -6.48 0.82
N HIS A 158 6.02 -5.88 0.79
CA HIS A 158 7.08 -6.20 -0.16
C HIS A 158 8.22 -6.90 0.56
N SER A 159 8.72 -7.97 -0.05
CA SER A 159 9.94 -8.62 0.38
C SER A 159 10.78 -9.05 -0.81
N SER A 160 12.07 -8.83 -0.74
CA SER A 160 13.04 -9.22 -1.77
C SER A 160 14.28 -9.85 -1.16
N MET A 161 14.80 -10.90 -1.80
CA MET A 161 16.04 -11.53 -1.35
C MET A 161 17.19 -10.51 -1.32
N MET A 162 18.07 -10.67 -0.36
CA MET A 162 19.35 -9.96 -0.34
C MET A 162 20.32 -10.63 -1.32
N SER A 163 21.16 -9.83 -1.98
CA SER A 163 22.27 -10.37 -2.78
C SER A 163 23.22 -11.18 -1.90
N VAL A 164 23.82 -12.21 -2.45
CA VAL A 164 24.81 -13.05 -1.74
C VAL A 164 26.22 -12.46 -1.70
N SER A 165 26.42 -11.32 -2.37
CA SER A 165 27.71 -10.63 -2.50
C SER A 165 27.57 -9.14 -2.18
N GLU A 166 28.02 -8.74 -1.04
CA GLU A 166 28.64 -7.46 -0.74
C GLU A 166 29.91 -7.72 0.00
#